data_f2d73eb665c5ffc5e64b0ed21ef30712
#
_entry.id   f2d73eb665c5ffc5e64b0ed21ef30712
#
_cell.length_a   1.000
_cell.length_b   1.000
_cell.length_c   1.000
_cell.angle_alpha   90.00
_cell.angle_beta   90.00
_cell.angle_gamma   90.00
#
_symmetry.space_group_name_H-M   'P 1'
#
loop_
_entity.id
_entity.type
_entity.pdbx_description
1 polymer ?
#
loop_
_entity_poly.entity_id
_entity_poly.type
_entity_poly.pdbx_seq_one_letter_code
_entity_poly.pdbx_strand_id
1 'polypeptide(L)'
;MGKFIHWIKQPSISKPLIAAFLAVLILPVGVLAYFSYQSAWNALDRELINSAKGNVEELNSTLQNKLEDKVKAIDYYSETVDKDILLGKNKTLLKEKFKQYTTLNDDVGAIYAASEDKKLYKYPDSGVPKGFDPTGRDWYKQAVAEKGQAVFSEPYTDEATGDIVVTISKQLKDGSGVIALDLNLDEVLTASQRIKIGKEGFAFITTGNKKYIAHPTIKPGTTGSGDWTNQVYSKKEGSFEYTFEGKEKKMAFTTNKLTGWKIAGTYFVSELQDASSPVLNTAVIILCVSIVIGGILILYIIRAITKPLRKLVSTSAKISSGDLTEVIDIHSKNEFGQLGE
;
A
#
# COMPACT_ATOMS: atom_id res chain seq x y z
N MET A 1 -49.97 -30.08 -31.39
CA MET A 1 -48.49 -30.17 -31.50
C MET A 1 -47.95 -29.77 -32.88
N GLY A 2 -48.78 -29.66 -33.93
CA GLY A 2 -48.33 -29.36 -35.31
C GLY A 2 -48.12 -27.89 -35.69
N LYS A 3 -48.63 -26.91 -34.91
CA LYS A 3 -48.53 -25.46 -35.24
C LYS A 3 -47.30 -24.76 -34.74
N PHE A 4 -46.57 -25.33 -33.77
CA PHE A 4 -45.35 -24.72 -33.19
C PHE A 4 -44.10 -24.98 -34.04
N ILE A 5 -44.09 -26.05 -34.85
CA ILE A 5 -42.95 -26.49 -35.70
C ILE A 5 -42.88 -25.68 -37.00
N HIS A 6 -44.02 -25.09 -37.46
CA HIS A 6 -44.05 -24.32 -38.71
C HIS A 6 -43.51 -22.88 -38.56
N TRP A 7 -43.40 -22.34 -37.33
CA TRP A 7 -42.89 -21.02 -37.09
C TRP A 7 -41.35 -20.92 -37.16
N ILE A 8 -40.65 -22.05 -37.06
CA ILE A 8 -39.20 -22.16 -37.11
C ILE A 8 -38.63 -22.24 -38.54
N LYS A 9 -39.47 -22.46 -39.57
CA LYS A 9 -39.05 -22.89 -40.93
C LYS A 9 -38.89 -21.78 -41.97
N GLN A 10 -38.99 -20.49 -41.64
CA GLN A 10 -38.57 -19.43 -42.54
C GLN A 10 -37.53 -18.53 -41.82
N PRO A 11 -36.24 -18.71 -42.08
CA PRO A 11 -35.22 -17.85 -41.50
C PRO A 11 -35.35 -16.45 -42.09
N SER A 12 -35.99 -15.54 -41.32
CA SER A 12 -36.04 -14.13 -41.65
C SER A 12 -34.62 -13.60 -41.66
N ILE A 13 -34.14 -13.05 -42.78
CA ILE A 13 -32.85 -12.41 -42.96
C ILE A 13 -32.59 -11.33 -41.87
N SER A 14 -33.66 -10.76 -41.31
CA SER A 14 -33.58 -9.75 -40.25
C SER A 14 -32.92 -10.26 -38.96
N LYS A 15 -33.16 -11.52 -38.56
CA LYS A 15 -32.63 -12.07 -37.30
C LYS A 15 -31.08 -12.20 -37.31
N PRO A 16 -30.47 -12.89 -38.32
CA PRO A 16 -29.03 -13.01 -38.42
C PRO A 16 -28.35 -11.63 -38.65
N LEU A 17 -29.03 -10.69 -39.36
CA LEU A 17 -28.53 -9.34 -39.56
C LEU A 17 -28.46 -8.57 -38.26
N ILE A 18 -29.51 -8.61 -37.42
CA ILE A 18 -29.52 -8.00 -36.08
C ILE A 18 -28.43 -8.60 -35.19
N ALA A 19 -28.30 -9.93 -35.18
CA ALA A 19 -27.31 -10.63 -34.37
C ALA A 19 -25.87 -10.24 -34.81
N ALA A 20 -25.60 -10.23 -36.11
CA ALA A 20 -24.31 -9.81 -36.63
C ALA A 20 -23.96 -8.35 -36.30
N PHE A 21 -24.94 -7.45 -36.43
CA PHE A 21 -24.75 -6.02 -36.13
C PHE A 21 -24.50 -5.78 -34.63
N LEU A 22 -25.27 -6.47 -33.77
CA LEU A 22 -25.04 -6.41 -32.32
C LEU A 22 -23.67 -6.99 -31.93
N ALA A 23 -23.26 -8.11 -32.55
CA ALA A 23 -21.95 -8.67 -32.29
C ALA A 23 -20.80 -7.72 -32.68
N VAL A 24 -20.91 -7.06 -33.85
CA VAL A 24 -19.92 -6.06 -34.31
C VAL A 24 -19.84 -4.84 -33.39
N LEU A 25 -20.95 -4.47 -32.75
CA LEU A 25 -20.98 -3.36 -31.79
C LEU A 25 -20.46 -3.76 -30.40
N ILE A 26 -20.95 -4.89 -29.87
CA ILE A 26 -20.68 -5.26 -28.47
C ILE A 26 -19.29 -5.85 -28.30
N LEU A 27 -18.82 -6.72 -29.21
CA LEU A 27 -17.55 -7.41 -29.05
C LEU A 27 -16.33 -6.44 -28.99
N PRO A 28 -16.15 -5.49 -29.92
CA PRO A 28 -15.02 -4.58 -29.87
C PRO A 28 -15.05 -3.68 -28.63
N VAL A 29 -16.24 -3.15 -28.26
CA VAL A 29 -16.39 -2.30 -27.07
C VAL A 29 -16.08 -3.09 -25.80
N GLY A 30 -16.56 -4.34 -25.69
CA GLY A 30 -16.30 -5.22 -24.56
C GLY A 30 -14.80 -5.55 -24.43
N VAL A 31 -14.15 -5.87 -25.55
CA VAL A 31 -12.71 -6.15 -25.59
C VAL A 31 -11.92 -4.91 -25.18
N LEU A 32 -12.21 -3.74 -25.74
CA LEU A 32 -11.55 -2.48 -25.39
C LEU A 32 -11.77 -2.15 -23.92
N ALA A 33 -12.97 -2.30 -23.39
CA ALA A 33 -13.29 -2.05 -21.99
C ALA A 33 -12.44 -2.94 -21.05
N TYR A 34 -12.38 -4.24 -21.36
CA TYR A 34 -11.56 -5.19 -20.59
C TYR A 34 -10.08 -4.81 -20.58
N PHE A 35 -9.50 -4.57 -21.74
CA PHE A 35 -8.06 -4.21 -21.82
C PHE A 35 -7.76 -2.85 -21.20
N SER A 36 -8.65 -1.86 -21.37
CA SER A 36 -8.50 -0.54 -20.74
C SER A 36 -8.54 -0.64 -19.23
N TYR A 37 -9.49 -1.40 -18.67
CA TYR A 37 -9.57 -1.65 -17.24
C TYR A 37 -8.31 -2.35 -16.70
N GLN A 38 -7.89 -3.43 -17.37
CA GLN A 38 -6.70 -4.16 -16.98
C GLN A 38 -5.43 -3.30 -17.05
N SER A 39 -5.33 -2.44 -18.08
CA SER A 39 -4.21 -1.51 -18.22
C SER A 39 -4.19 -0.46 -17.12
N ALA A 40 -5.35 0.12 -16.79
CA ALA A 40 -5.49 1.08 -15.71
C ALA A 40 -5.14 0.46 -14.34
N TRP A 41 -5.67 -0.74 -14.07
CA TRP A 41 -5.34 -1.51 -12.87
C TRP A 41 -3.84 -1.75 -12.72
N ASN A 42 -3.20 -2.31 -13.75
CA ASN A 42 -1.78 -2.63 -13.73
C ASN A 42 -0.87 -1.39 -13.63
N ALA A 43 -1.28 -0.28 -14.23
CA ALA A 43 -0.55 0.98 -14.15
C ALA A 43 -0.60 1.55 -12.73
N LEU A 44 -1.79 1.58 -12.13
CA LEU A 44 -1.99 2.09 -10.78
C LEU A 44 -1.32 1.20 -9.73
N ASP A 45 -1.42 -0.13 -9.88
CA ASP A 45 -0.75 -1.07 -8.98
C ASP A 45 0.77 -0.88 -8.98
N ARG A 46 1.36 -0.72 -10.16
CA ARG A 46 2.80 -0.39 -10.29
C ARG A 46 3.16 0.95 -9.68
N GLU A 47 2.33 1.96 -9.85
CA GLU A 47 2.55 3.28 -9.27
C GLU A 47 2.52 3.23 -7.75
N LEU A 48 1.49 2.61 -7.16
CA LEU A 48 1.36 2.50 -5.70
C LEU A 48 2.48 1.67 -5.07
N ILE A 49 2.86 0.55 -5.67
CA ILE A 49 3.94 -0.27 -5.11
C ILE A 49 5.30 0.41 -5.24
N ASN A 50 5.56 1.15 -6.32
CA ASN A 50 6.78 1.93 -6.48
C ASN A 50 6.82 3.12 -5.53
N SER A 51 5.70 3.81 -5.34
CA SER A 51 5.55 4.85 -4.31
C SER A 51 5.79 4.29 -2.91
N ALA A 52 5.21 3.13 -2.59
CA ALA A 52 5.44 2.47 -1.31
C ALA A 52 6.91 2.13 -1.09
N LYS A 53 7.60 1.58 -2.10
CA LYS A 53 9.05 1.28 -2.05
C LYS A 53 9.87 2.55 -1.84
N GLY A 54 9.64 3.59 -2.63
CA GLY A 54 10.36 4.86 -2.52
C GLY A 54 10.20 5.50 -1.14
N ASN A 55 8.96 5.56 -0.63
CA ASN A 55 8.67 6.11 0.68
C ASN A 55 9.29 5.30 1.83
N VAL A 56 9.29 3.97 1.72
CA VAL A 56 9.94 3.09 2.70
C VAL A 56 11.46 3.26 2.70
N GLU A 57 12.08 3.40 1.53
CA GLU A 57 13.51 3.66 1.40
C GLU A 57 13.90 5.03 1.94
N GLU A 58 13.10 6.07 1.67
CA GLU A 58 13.32 7.42 2.21
C GLU A 58 13.22 7.43 3.74
N LEU A 59 12.18 6.80 4.30
CA LEU A 59 12.03 6.66 5.75
C LEU A 59 13.21 5.89 6.36
N ASN A 60 13.63 4.79 5.73
CA ASN A 60 14.79 4.01 6.16
C ASN A 60 16.06 4.85 6.16
N SER A 61 16.31 5.62 5.11
CA SER A 61 17.50 6.49 5.01
C SER A 61 17.49 7.59 6.05
N THR A 62 16.34 8.21 6.28
CA THR A 62 16.15 9.24 7.32
C THR A 62 16.41 8.67 8.70
N LEU A 63 15.86 7.50 9.01
CA LEU A 63 16.09 6.81 10.28
C LEU A 63 17.55 6.38 10.43
N GLN A 64 18.16 5.81 9.38
CA GLN A 64 19.55 5.40 9.39
C GLN A 64 20.47 6.56 9.78
N ASN A 65 20.33 7.73 9.14
CA ASN A 65 21.13 8.91 9.42
C ASN A 65 20.94 9.42 10.87
N LYS A 66 19.69 9.53 11.33
CA LYS A 66 19.38 9.93 12.70
C LYS A 66 19.99 8.98 13.74
N LEU A 67 19.85 7.67 13.53
CA LEU A 67 20.36 6.66 14.45
C LEU A 67 21.88 6.59 14.44
N GLU A 68 22.54 6.75 13.28
CA GLU A 68 24.00 6.83 13.18
C GLU A 68 24.55 7.99 13.98
N ASP A 69 23.91 9.15 13.97
CA ASP A 69 24.35 10.30 14.76
C ASP A 69 24.22 10.04 16.27
N LYS A 70 23.18 9.31 16.70
CA LYS A 70 23.04 8.88 18.10
C LYS A 70 24.13 7.86 18.49
N VAL A 71 24.43 6.92 17.59
CA VAL A 71 25.51 5.96 17.81
C VAL A 71 26.86 6.67 17.92
N LYS A 72 27.16 7.66 17.04
CA LYS A 72 28.38 8.46 17.15
C LYS A 72 28.50 9.19 18.50
N ALA A 73 27.36 9.71 18.99
CA ALA A 73 27.36 10.36 20.31
C ALA A 73 27.63 9.37 21.44
N ILE A 74 27.00 8.21 21.41
CA ILE A 74 27.24 7.11 22.36
C ILE A 74 28.70 6.64 22.29
N ASP A 75 29.24 6.50 21.09
CA ASP A 75 30.67 6.15 20.88
C ASP A 75 31.59 7.19 21.53
N TYR A 76 31.35 8.48 21.26
CA TYR A 76 32.13 9.56 21.87
C TYR A 76 32.10 9.52 23.40
N TYR A 77 30.89 9.38 23.97
CA TYR A 77 30.74 9.31 25.43
C TYR A 77 31.34 8.02 26.01
N SER A 78 31.25 6.88 25.31
CA SER A 78 31.83 5.63 25.75
C SER A 78 33.36 5.66 25.85
N GLU A 79 34.00 6.51 25.04
CA GLU A 79 35.45 6.70 25.03
C GLU A 79 35.94 7.79 26.00
N THR A 80 35.11 8.78 26.30
CA THR A 80 35.48 9.97 27.07
C THR A 80 35.00 9.95 28.51
N VAL A 81 34.03 9.09 28.84
CA VAL A 81 33.54 8.87 30.20
C VAL A 81 34.24 7.63 30.77
N ASP A 82 34.84 7.75 31.91
CA ASP A 82 35.58 6.71 32.62
C ASP A 82 35.16 6.65 34.10
N LYS A 83 35.77 5.71 34.83
CA LYS A 83 35.55 5.53 36.26
C LYS A 83 35.79 6.79 37.08
N ASP A 84 36.82 7.55 36.76
CA ASP A 84 37.18 8.78 37.51
C ASP A 84 36.12 9.87 37.32
N ILE A 85 35.52 9.97 36.14
CA ILE A 85 34.40 10.86 35.86
C ILE A 85 33.14 10.39 36.57
N LEU A 86 32.82 9.09 36.49
CA LEU A 86 31.61 8.53 37.12
C LEU A 86 31.65 8.60 38.65
N LEU A 87 32.77 8.32 39.26
CA LEU A 87 32.90 8.23 40.72
C LEU A 87 33.57 9.46 41.37
N GLY A 88 34.21 10.30 40.54
CA GLY A 88 35.01 11.43 40.96
C GLY A 88 34.27 12.78 41.14
N LYS A 89 35.05 13.87 41.18
CA LYS A 89 34.54 15.24 41.40
C LYS A 89 33.90 15.85 40.12
N ASN A 90 34.04 15.20 38.94
CA ASN A 90 33.63 15.80 37.65
C ASN A 90 32.18 15.48 37.24
N LYS A 91 31.36 14.99 38.18
CA LYS A 91 29.93 14.60 37.93
C LYS A 91 29.07 15.77 37.40
N THR A 92 29.33 16.98 37.92
CA THR A 92 28.62 18.20 37.49
C THR A 92 28.88 18.48 36.00
N LEU A 93 30.14 18.37 35.57
CA LEU A 93 30.52 18.56 34.18
C LEU A 93 29.85 17.52 33.25
N LEU A 94 29.78 16.28 33.71
CA LEU A 94 29.08 15.22 32.94
C LEU A 94 27.58 15.54 32.77
N LYS A 95 26.90 15.95 33.85
CA LYS A 95 25.49 16.36 33.79
C LYS A 95 25.27 17.58 32.88
N GLU A 96 26.17 18.55 32.89
CA GLU A 96 26.10 19.70 31.99
C GLU A 96 26.27 19.30 30.52
N LYS A 97 27.20 18.41 30.23
CA LYS A 97 27.35 17.84 28.87
C LYS A 97 26.08 17.08 28.44
N PHE A 98 25.47 16.28 29.31
CA PHE A 98 24.24 15.60 29.05
C PHE A 98 23.07 16.56 28.80
N LYS A 99 22.95 17.61 29.63
CA LYS A 99 21.97 18.67 29.42
C LYS A 99 22.17 19.37 28.07
N GLN A 100 23.37 19.71 27.72
CA GLN A 100 23.67 20.31 26.42
C GLN A 100 23.27 19.41 25.27
N TYR A 101 23.59 18.12 25.36
CA TYR A 101 23.27 17.15 24.32
C TYR A 101 21.76 17.00 24.14
N THR A 102 20.99 16.80 25.20
CA THR A 102 19.53 16.67 25.13
C THR A 102 18.83 17.95 24.67
N THR A 103 19.37 19.13 25.06
CA THR A 103 18.82 20.43 24.60
C THR A 103 19.00 20.61 23.08
N LEU A 104 20.02 20.02 22.48
CA LEU A 104 20.31 20.10 21.04
C LEU A 104 19.69 18.95 20.24
N ASN A 105 19.10 17.96 20.93
CA ASN A 105 18.53 16.75 20.31
C ASN A 105 17.16 16.45 20.93
N ASP A 106 16.11 17.04 20.38
CA ASP A 106 14.74 16.94 20.89
C ASP A 106 14.17 15.51 20.82
N ASP A 107 14.75 14.67 19.96
CA ASP A 107 14.40 13.25 19.80
C ASP A 107 15.02 12.35 20.90
N VAL A 108 15.86 12.91 21.78
CA VAL A 108 16.46 12.20 22.92
C VAL A 108 15.72 12.56 24.20
N GLY A 109 14.98 11.61 24.74
CA GLY A 109 14.24 11.77 25.99
C GLY A 109 15.16 11.87 27.22
N ALA A 110 16.24 11.08 27.24
CA ALA A 110 17.23 11.11 28.30
C ALA A 110 18.60 10.60 27.80
N ILE A 111 19.67 11.06 28.45
CA ILE A 111 21.02 10.47 28.33
C ILE A 111 21.55 10.20 29.73
N TYR A 112 22.23 9.08 29.90
CA TYR A 112 22.68 8.66 31.21
C TYR A 112 23.87 7.71 31.16
N ALA A 113 24.68 7.71 32.23
CA ALA A 113 25.74 6.77 32.45
C ALA A 113 25.49 6.00 33.76
N ALA A 114 25.65 4.68 33.72
CA ALA A 114 25.48 3.81 34.88
C ALA A 114 26.77 3.08 35.18
N SER A 115 27.22 3.09 36.46
CA SER A 115 28.41 2.39 36.88
C SER A 115 28.11 0.95 37.32
N GLU A 116 29.14 0.10 37.39
CA GLU A 116 29.04 -1.23 37.99
C GLU A 116 28.57 -1.20 39.46
N ASP A 117 28.88 -0.11 40.20
CA ASP A 117 28.44 0.13 41.58
C ASP A 117 26.98 0.61 41.68
N LYS A 118 26.17 0.42 40.61
CA LYS A 118 24.74 0.76 40.56
C LYS A 118 24.43 2.24 40.66
N LYS A 119 25.40 3.14 40.42
CA LYS A 119 25.16 4.58 40.40
C LYS A 119 24.70 4.98 39.01
N LEU A 120 23.67 5.85 38.96
CA LEU A 120 23.10 6.39 37.74
C LEU A 120 23.29 7.92 37.70
N TYR A 121 23.84 8.41 36.60
CA TYR A 121 23.95 9.82 36.26
C TYR A 121 23.10 10.07 35.04
N LYS A 122 21.92 10.65 35.23
CA LYS A 122 20.90 10.83 34.17
C LYS A 122 20.62 12.33 33.98
N TYR A 123 20.32 12.72 32.76
CA TYR A 123 19.68 13.98 32.45
C TYR A 123 18.57 13.76 31.43
N PRO A 124 17.34 14.29 31.66
CA PRO A 124 16.86 14.95 32.87
C PRO A 124 16.95 14.06 34.12
N ASP A 125 17.17 14.68 35.27
CA ASP A 125 17.39 14.01 36.57
C ASP A 125 16.08 13.77 37.35
N SER A 126 14.97 13.60 36.65
CA SER A 126 13.64 13.43 37.26
C SER A 126 13.15 12.00 37.09
N GLY A 127 12.36 11.55 38.07
CA GLY A 127 11.56 10.34 37.97
C GLY A 127 12.27 9.01 38.23
N VAL A 128 13.56 9.01 38.59
CA VAL A 128 14.26 7.74 38.92
C VAL A 128 13.74 7.17 40.24
N PRO A 129 13.16 5.96 40.25
CA PRO A 129 12.64 5.34 41.47
C PRO A 129 13.72 5.12 42.54
N LYS A 130 13.34 5.21 43.83
CA LYS A 130 14.26 4.85 44.91
C LYS A 130 14.64 3.38 44.80
N GLY A 131 15.94 3.08 44.89
CA GLY A 131 16.46 1.70 44.78
C GLY A 131 16.57 1.19 43.37
N PHE A 132 16.45 2.05 42.35
CA PHE A 132 16.63 1.68 40.96
C PHE A 132 18.02 1.07 40.72
N ASP A 133 18.05 -0.15 40.20
CA ASP A 133 19.27 -0.85 39.83
C ASP A 133 19.43 -0.82 38.31
N PRO A 134 20.33 0.03 37.77
CA PRO A 134 20.56 0.10 36.34
C PRO A 134 21.22 -1.17 35.77
N THR A 135 22.02 -1.88 36.59
CA THR A 135 22.78 -3.06 36.14
C THR A 135 21.88 -4.28 35.88
N GLY A 136 20.68 -4.27 36.45
CA GLY A 136 19.65 -5.27 36.22
C GLY A 136 18.89 -5.12 34.92
N ARG A 137 19.03 -3.99 34.21
CA ARG A 137 18.24 -3.64 33.02
C ARG A 137 18.79 -4.26 31.77
N ASP A 138 17.90 -4.56 30.81
CA ASP A 138 18.26 -5.24 29.56
C ASP A 138 19.23 -4.40 28.74
N TRP A 139 19.06 -3.07 28.63
CA TRP A 139 19.98 -2.18 27.93
C TRP A 139 21.41 -2.23 28.52
N TYR A 140 21.54 -2.37 29.86
CA TYR A 140 22.85 -2.47 30.51
C TYR A 140 23.50 -3.83 30.22
N LYS A 141 22.74 -4.92 30.41
CA LYS A 141 23.23 -6.28 30.19
C LYS A 141 23.63 -6.52 28.73
N GLN A 142 22.83 -6.03 27.78
CA GLN A 142 23.16 -6.14 26.35
C GLN A 142 24.42 -5.37 26.00
N ALA A 143 24.58 -4.13 26.48
CA ALA A 143 25.79 -3.36 26.24
C ALA A 143 27.08 -4.00 26.81
N VAL A 144 26.97 -4.64 27.97
CA VAL A 144 28.09 -5.40 28.57
C VAL A 144 28.39 -6.69 27.80
N ALA A 145 27.37 -7.37 27.29
CA ALA A 145 27.52 -8.59 26.49
C ALA A 145 28.16 -8.32 25.12
N GLU A 146 27.73 -7.24 24.45
CA GLU A 146 28.20 -6.84 23.11
C GLU A 146 29.34 -5.80 23.23
N LYS A 147 30.46 -6.21 23.83
CA LYS A 147 31.61 -5.35 24.11
C LYS A 147 32.05 -4.52 22.91
N GLY A 148 32.13 -3.21 23.12
CA GLY A 148 32.65 -2.27 22.13
C GLY A 148 31.67 -1.89 21.01
N GLN A 149 30.44 -2.44 21.03
CA GLN A 149 29.38 -2.10 20.06
C GLN A 149 28.22 -1.37 20.74
N ALA A 150 27.61 -0.43 20.03
CA ALA A 150 26.35 0.14 20.44
C ALA A 150 25.21 -0.84 20.18
N VAL A 151 24.34 -1.03 21.15
CA VAL A 151 23.17 -1.94 21.07
C VAL A 151 21.88 -1.15 21.20
N PHE A 152 20.81 -1.68 20.59
CA PHE A 152 19.46 -1.11 20.60
C PHE A 152 18.55 -2.03 21.41
N SER A 153 17.90 -1.50 22.43
CA SER A 153 16.92 -2.29 23.19
C SER A 153 15.65 -2.56 22.37
N GLU A 154 14.86 -3.54 22.78
CA GLU A 154 13.45 -3.60 22.40
C GLU A 154 12.69 -2.40 22.99
N PRO A 155 11.55 -1.98 22.39
CA PRO A 155 10.69 -0.97 23.00
C PRO A 155 10.19 -1.41 24.38
N TYR A 156 10.36 -0.55 25.37
CA TYR A 156 9.89 -0.78 26.75
C TYR A 156 9.38 0.51 27.38
N THR A 157 8.61 0.38 28.45
CA THR A 157 8.14 1.55 29.22
C THR A 157 9.25 2.03 30.17
N ASP A 158 9.72 3.29 30.01
CA ASP A 158 10.65 3.90 30.95
C ASP A 158 9.95 4.11 32.30
N GLU A 159 10.54 3.60 33.36
CA GLU A 159 9.95 3.70 34.72
C GLU A 159 9.97 5.15 35.27
N ALA A 160 10.80 6.01 34.72
CA ALA A 160 10.93 7.38 35.18
C ALA A 160 9.86 8.29 34.56
N THR A 161 9.55 8.10 33.27
CA THR A 161 8.62 8.98 32.53
C THR A 161 7.28 8.30 32.21
N GLY A 162 7.23 6.98 32.17
CA GLY A 162 6.07 6.21 31.71
C GLY A 162 5.96 6.12 30.18
N ASP A 163 6.88 6.76 29.43
CA ASP A 163 6.91 6.75 27.98
C ASP A 163 7.48 5.43 27.45
N ILE A 164 7.11 5.09 26.21
CA ILE A 164 7.72 3.95 25.53
C ILE A 164 8.95 4.43 24.77
N VAL A 165 10.10 3.86 25.09
CA VAL A 165 11.40 4.25 24.55
C VAL A 165 12.15 3.06 23.94
N VAL A 166 13.10 3.36 23.08
CA VAL A 166 14.19 2.46 22.69
C VAL A 166 15.49 3.07 23.18
N THR A 167 16.26 2.28 23.91
CA THR A 167 17.55 2.72 24.44
C THR A 167 18.69 2.31 23.52
N ILE A 168 19.57 3.25 23.18
CA ILE A 168 20.86 2.96 22.56
C ILE A 168 21.89 2.97 23.68
N SER A 169 22.64 1.90 23.85
CA SER A 169 23.62 1.78 24.93
C SER A 169 24.93 1.14 24.48
N LYS A 170 26.01 1.47 25.18
CA LYS A 170 27.33 0.93 24.91
C LYS A 170 28.14 0.86 26.20
N GLN A 171 28.94 -0.20 26.39
CA GLN A 171 29.86 -0.29 27.49
C GLN A 171 30.97 0.78 27.38
N LEU A 172 31.31 1.42 28.50
CA LEU A 172 32.44 2.33 28.56
C LEU A 172 33.74 1.61 28.23
N LYS A 173 34.69 2.30 27.61
CA LYS A 173 35.95 1.73 27.12
C LYS A 173 36.77 1.08 28.23
N ASP A 174 36.72 1.64 29.44
CA ASP A 174 37.43 1.10 30.62
C ASP A 174 36.66 -0.02 31.34
N GLY A 175 35.44 -0.35 30.87
CA GLY A 175 34.59 -1.37 31.46
C GLY A 175 33.88 -0.96 32.73
N SER A 176 34.04 0.26 33.24
CA SER A 176 33.51 0.73 34.55
C SER A 176 32.00 0.94 34.57
N GLY A 177 31.34 0.87 33.43
CA GLY A 177 29.91 1.07 33.32
C GLY A 177 29.40 1.07 31.89
N VAL A 178 28.21 1.62 31.70
CA VAL A 178 27.51 1.73 30.43
C VAL A 178 26.98 3.15 30.25
N ILE A 179 27.17 3.72 29.07
CA ILE A 179 26.52 4.93 28.60
C ILE A 179 25.27 4.55 27.80
N ALA A 180 24.19 5.30 27.97
CA ALA A 180 22.95 5.05 27.26
C ALA A 180 22.18 6.34 26.98
N LEU A 181 21.35 6.31 25.94
CA LEU A 181 20.36 7.34 25.65
C LEU A 181 19.04 6.71 25.26
N ASP A 182 17.94 7.36 25.65
CA ASP A 182 16.58 6.96 25.32
C ASP A 182 16.08 7.78 24.15
N LEU A 183 15.69 7.09 23.08
CA LEU A 183 15.02 7.68 21.93
C LEU A 183 13.54 7.82 22.21
N ASN A 184 13.01 9.02 21.98
CA ASN A 184 11.57 9.26 21.98
C ASN A 184 10.96 8.69 20.68
N LEU A 185 10.07 7.71 20.81
CA LEU A 185 9.43 7.08 19.67
C LEU A 185 8.36 7.94 19.01
N ASP A 186 7.90 9.03 19.64
CA ASP A 186 6.91 9.95 19.06
C ASP A 186 7.40 10.62 17.78
N GLU A 187 8.69 10.95 17.70
CA GLU A 187 9.27 11.46 16.47
C GLU A 187 9.34 10.41 15.35
N VAL A 188 9.68 9.18 15.71
CA VAL A 188 9.70 8.06 14.77
C VAL A 188 8.29 7.77 14.26
N LEU A 189 7.31 7.81 15.16
CA LEU A 189 5.89 7.67 14.83
C LEU A 189 5.44 8.82 13.90
N THR A 190 5.76 10.06 14.25
CA THR A 190 5.42 11.24 13.44
C THR A 190 6.05 11.16 12.04
N ALA A 191 7.31 10.74 11.94
CA ALA A 191 7.97 10.54 10.65
C ALA A 191 7.27 9.46 9.81
N SER A 192 6.87 8.34 10.44
CA SER A 192 6.13 7.28 9.73
C SER A 192 4.73 7.72 9.29
N GLN A 193 4.02 8.52 10.09
CA GLN A 193 2.68 9.03 9.80
C GLN A 193 2.64 10.09 8.68
N ARG A 194 3.76 10.78 8.42
CA ARG A 194 3.88 11.70 7.27
C ARG A 194 3.87 10.95 5.94
N ILE A 195 4.19 9.67 5.95
CA ILE A 195 4.22 8.84 4.77
C ILE A 195 2.80 8.37 4.45
N LYS A 196 2.32 8.81 3.29
CA LYS A 196 1.04 8.39 2.73
C LYS A 196 1.29 7.58 1.47
N ILE A 197 0.65 6.41 1.38
CA ILE A 197 0.71 5.52 0.23
C ILE A 197 -0.70 5.35 -0.28
N GLY A 198 -0.98 5.88 -1.47
CA GLY A 198 -2.37 5.98 -1.94
C GLY A 198 -3.21 6.93 -1.08
N LYS A 199 -4.45 6.58 -0.81
CA LYS A 199 -5.40 7.39 -0.02
C LYS A 199 -5.40 7.02 1.47
N GLU A 200 -5.40 5.74 1.77
CA GLU A 200 -5.54 5.18 3.12
C GLU A 200 -4.32 4.38 3.59
N GLY A 201 -3.34 4.18 2.69
CA GLY A 201 -2.12 3.46 3.02
C GLY A 201 -1.20 4.25 3.94
N PHE A 202 -0.35 3.55 4.66
CA PHE A 202 0.52 4.10 5.68
C PHE A 202 1.84 3.31 5.80
N ALA A 203 2.82 3.91 6.48
CA ALA A 203 4.04 3.23 6.86
C ALA A 203 4.01 2.82 8.34
N PHE A 204 4.75 1.76 8.68
CA PHE A 204 4.97 1.31 10.04
C PHE A 204 6.36 0.68 10.19
N ILE A 205 6.82 0.58 11.43
CA ILE A 205 8.15 0.10 11.77
C ILE A 205 8.05 -0.95 12.86
N THR A 206 8.78 -2.05 12.71
CA THR A 206 8.89 -3.10 13.74
C THR A 206 10.34 -3.47 14.01
N THR A 207 10.63 -3.96 15.22
CA THR A 207 11.94 -4.52 15.58
C THR A 207 12.20 -5.87 14.89
N GLY A 208 13.42 -6.37 14.97
CA GLY A 208 13.78 -7.73 14.54
C GLY A 208 12.96 -8.83 15.22
N ASN A 209 12.44 -8.56 16.44
CA ASN A 209 11.59 -9.46 17.22
C ASN A 209 10.07 -9.18 17.04
N LYS A 210 9.69 -8.54 15.94
CA LYS A 210 8.30 -8.27 15.54
C LYS A 210 7.53 -7.30 16.45
N LYS A 211 8.19 -6.54 17.33
CA LYS A 211 7.50 -5.52 18.13
C LYS A 211 7.37 -4.22 17.35
N TYR A 212 6.20 -3.61 17.40
CA TYR A 212 5.97 -2.31 16.77
C TYR A 212 6.80 -1.22 17.47
N ILE A 213 7.46 -0.41 16.67
CA ILE A 213 8.13 0.84 17.06
C ILE A 213 7.22 2.02 16.72
N ALA A 214 6.67 2.01 15.51
CA ALA A 214 5.75 3.03 15.02
C ALA A 214 4.65 2.38 14.18
N HIS A 215 3.39 2.70 14.47
CA HIS A 215 2.21 2.29 13.71
C HIS A 215 1.08 3.28 13.95
N PRO A 216 0.23 3.63 12.96
CA PRO A 216 -0.83 4.63 13.13
C PRO A 216 -1.82 4.33 14.25
N THR A 217 -2.10 3.07 14.51
CA THR A 217 -3.16 2.63 15.45
C THR A 217 -2.70 1.63 16.53
N ILE A 218 -1.54 1.00 16.35
CA ILE A 218 -1.02 -0.02 17.28
C ILE A 218 0.05 0.62 18.17
N LYS A 219 -0.04 0.40 19.47
CA LYS A 219 0.92 0.95 20.44
C LYS A 219 2.31 0.34 20.25
N PRO A 220 3.39 1.16 20.37
CA PRO A 220 4.75 0.65 20.42
C PRO A 220 4.92 -0.45 21.49
N GLY A 221 5.82 -1.40 21.21
CA GLY A 221 6.05 -2.56 22.10
C GLY A 221 5.08 -3.73 21.91
N THR A 222 3.94 -3.53 21.23
CA THR A 222 3.01 -4.62 20.88
C THR A 222 3.67 -5.57 19.88
N THR A 223 3.49 -6.88 20.05
CA THR A 223 4.03 -7.88 19.11
C THR A 223 3.15 -7.97 17.86
N GLY A 224 3.75 -7.81 16.69
CA GLY A 224 3.10 -8.00 15.41
C GLY A 224 2.77 -9.48 15.17
N SER A 225 1.57 -9.74 14.68
CA SER A 225 1.07 -11.08 14.38
C SER A 225 0.36 -11.11 13.02
N GLY A 226 0.27 -12.30 12.43
CA GLY A 226 -0.37 -12.52 11.13
C GLY A 226 0.62 -13.02 10.07
N ASP A 227 0.06 -13.46 8.93
CA ASP A 227 0.81 -14.13 7.86
C ASP A 227 1.89 -13.24 7.21
N TRP A 228 1.68 -11.92 7.25
CA TRP A 228 2.66 -10.96 6.74
C TRP A 228 4.02 -11.05 7.45
N THR A 229 4.03 -11.43 8.73
CA THR A 229 5.28 -11.50 9.51
C THR A 229 6.27 -12.50 8.92
N ASN A 230 5.79 -13.67 8.48
CA ASN A 230 6.66 -14.69 7.90
C ASN A 230 7.35 -14.20 6.63
N GLN A 231 6.68 -13.43 5.80
CA GLN A 231 7.22 -12.90 4.55
C GLN A 231 8.22 -11.76 4.81
N VAL A 232 7.89 -10.81 5.69
CA VAL A 232 8.74 -9.67 6.04
C VAL A 232 10.06 -10.15 6.69
N TYR A 233 9.98 -11.15 7.57
CA TYR A 233 11.16 -11.60 8.32
C TYR A 233 11.99 -12.67 7.60
N SER A 234 11.50 -13.23 6.48
CA SER A 234 12.27 -14.17 5.64
C SER A 234 13.25 -13.48 4.68
N LYS A 235 13.08 -12.18 4.40
CA LYS A 235 13.87 -11.43 3.41
C LYS A 235 14.32 -10.09 3.97
N LYS A 236 15.36 -9.50 3.37
CA LYS A 236 15.82 -8.15 3.74
C LYS A 236 14.88 -7.07 3.23
N GLU A 237 14.36 -7.24 2.02
CA GLU A 237 13.46 -6.31 1.35
C GLU A 237 12.53 -7.07 0.41
N GLY A 238 11.44 -6.44 0.00
CA GLY A 238 10.51 -7.03 -0.95
C GLY A 238 9.15 -6.37 -0.98
N SER A 239 8.26 -6.97 -1.76
CA SER A 239 6.84 -6.59 -1.80
C SER A 239 5.98 -7.83 -2.00
N PHE A 240 4.78 -7.83 -1.42
CA PHE A 240 3.83 -8.94 -1.49
C PHE A 240 2.41 -8.50 -1.13
N GLU A 241 1.46 -9.38 -1.45
CA GLU A 241 0.06 -9.23 -1.06
C GLU A 241 -0.21 -10.05 0.21
N TYR A 242 -1.07 -9.53 1.08
CA TYR A 242 -1.47 -10.20 2.31
C TYR A 242 -2.87 -9.76 2.75
N THR A 243 -3.49 -10.57 3.60
CA THR A 243 -4.77 -10.22 4.23
C THR A 243 -4.54 -9.86 5.69
N PHE A 244 -5.07 -8.72 6.12
CA PHE A 244 -5.03 -8.30 7.51
C PHE A 244 -6.39 -7.76 7.92
N GLU A 245 -6.95 -8.29 9.02
CA GLU A 245 -8.30 -7.96 9.51
C GLU A 245 -9.39 -8.08 8.43
N GLY A 246 -9.28 -9.11 7.57
CA GLY A 246 -10.24 -9.38 6.50
C GLY A 246 -10.12 -8.44 5.29
N LYS A 247 -9.12 -7.55 5.25
CA LYS A 247 -8.86 -6.65 4.12
C LYS A 247 -7.63 -7.08 3.35
N GLU A 248 -7.73 -7.11 2.03
CA GLU A 248 -6.60 -7.36 1.14
C GLU A 248 -5.73 -6.11 1.05
N LYS A 249 -4.44 -6.30 1.28
CA LYS A 249 -3.42 -5.24 1.28
C LYS A 249 -2.20 -5.67 0.48
N LYS A 250 -1.47 -4.70 -0.03
CA LYS A 250 -0.12 -4.87 -0.56
C LYS A 250 0.87 -4.12 0.32
N MET A 251 2.06 -4.69 0.44
CA MET A 251 3.14 -4.15 1.26
C MET A 251 4.44 -4.11 0.47
N ALA A 252 5.20 -3.03 0.64
CA ALA A 252 6.62 -2.98 0.37
C ALA A 252 7.37 -2.82 1.69
N PHE A 253 8.53 -3.44 1.84
CA PHE A 253 9.32 -3.36 3.06
C PHE A 253 10.83 -3.41 2.78
N THR A 254 11.60 -2.84 3.70
CA THR A 254 13.06 -2.93 3.75
C THR A 254 13.52 -3.18 5.18
N THR A 255 14.81 -3.52 5.33
CA THR A 255 15.44 -3.74 6.63
C THR A 255 16.51 -2.68 6.87
N ASN A 256 16.39 -1.96 7.97
CA ASN A 256 17.42 -1.03 8.42
C ASN A 256 18.72 -1.78 8.75
N LYS A 257 19.84 -1.32 8.20
CA LYS A 257 21.13 -2.02 8.33
C LYS A 257 21.71 -1.94 9.73
N LEU A 258 21.44 -0.85 10.42
CA LEU A 258 22.01 -0.57 11.74
C LEU A 258 21.28 -1.33 12.85
N THR A 259 19.96 -1.36 12.79
CA THR A 259 19.11 -1.87 13.87
C THR A 259 18.47 -3.23 13.57
N GLY A 260 18.43 -3.64 12.30
CA GLY A 260 17.63 -4.78 11.86
C GLY A 260 16.12 -4.52 11.84
N TRP A 261 15.68 -3.29 12.08
CA TRP A 261 14.26 -2.94 12.05
C TRP A 261 13.67 -3.12 10.67
N LYS A 262 12.43 -3.57 10.63
CA LYS A 262 11.64 -3.68 9.41
C LYS A 262 10.80 -2.43 9.24
N ILE A 263 11.01 -1.75 8.12
CA ILE A 263 10.25 -0.57 7.72
C ILE A 263 9.34 -1.00 6.59
N ALA A 264 8.05 -0.85 6.75
CA ALA A 264 7.05 -1.33 5.81
C ALA A 264 6.07 -0.21 5.46
N GLY A 265 5.67 -0.19 4.20
CA GLY A 265 4.62 0.67 3.66
C GLY A 265 3.52 -0.19 3.05
N THR A 266 2.27 0.06 3.42
CA THR A 266 1.13 -0.74 3.00
C THR A 266 0.01 0.12 2.42
N TYR A 267 -0.76 -0.44 1.47
CA TYR A 267 -1.99 0.15 0.93
C TYR A 267 -3.05 -0.92 0.72
N PHE A 268 -4.31 -0.49 0.57
CA PHE A 268 -5.45 -1.38 0.38
C PHE A 268 -5.66 -1.70 -1.10
N VAL A 269 -5.92 -2.97 -1.42
CA VAL A 269 -6.26 -3.41 -2.79
C VAL A 269 -7.58 -2.79 -3.26
N SER A 270 -8.51 -2.48 -2.33
CA SER A 270 -9.75 -1.76 -2.64
C SER A 270 -9.52 -0.38 -3.28
N GLU A 271 -8.41 0.30 -2.96
CA GLU A 271 -8.07 1.57 -3.60
C GLU A 271 -7.83 1.43 -5.11
N LEU A 272 -7.28 0.29 -5.54
CA LEU A 272 -7.11 -0.03 -6.95
C LEU A 272 -8.46 -0.22 -7.64
N GLN A 273 -9.40 -0.91 -6.96
CA GLN A 273 -10.76 -1.11 -7.48
C GLN A 273 -11.50 0.22 -7.64
N ASP A 274 -11.48 1.04 -6.60
CA ASP A 274 -12.15 2.35 -6.60
C ASP A 274 -11.59 3.29 -7.67
N ALA A 275 -10.29 3.33 -7.83
CA ALA A 275 -9.63 4.18 -8.80
C ALA A 275 -9.78 3.68 -10.25
N SER A 276 -9.98 2.36 -10.46
CA SER A 276 -10.19 1.76 -11.78
C SER A 276 -11.67 1.70 -12.17
N SER A 277 -12.60 1.80 -11.23
CA SER A 277 -14.05 1.70 -11.47
C SER A 277 -14.60 2.73 -12.47
N PRO A 278 -14.13 4.00 -12.54
CA PRO A 278 -14.58 4.96 -13.54
C PRO A 278 -14.36 4.50 -14.99
N VAL A 279 -13.33 3.69 -15.24
CA VAL A 279 -13.04 3.13 -16.56
C VAL A 279 -14.16 2.18 -16.98
N LEU A 280 -14.60 1.29 -16.08
CA LEU A 280 -15.72 0.38 -16.34
C LEU A 280 -17.04 1.14 -16.51
N ASN A 281 -17.33 2.13 -15.67
CA ASN A 281 -18.53 2.93 -15.74
C ASN A 281 -18.61 3.67 -17.09
N THR A 282 -17.51 4.29 -17.52
CA THR A 282 -17.44 4.96 -18.83
C THR A 282 -17.66 3.96 -19.97
N ALA A 283 -17.07 2.77 -19.90
CA ALA A 283 -17.26 1.73 -20.92
C ALA A 283 -18.73 1.25 -21.00
N VAL A 284 -19.40 1.09 -19.85
CA VAL A 284 -20.83 0.73 -19.79
C VAL A 284 -21.69 1.84 -20.43
N ILE A 285 -21.42 3.09 -20.13
CA ILE A 285 -22.14 4.23 -20.75
C ILE A 285 -21.97 4.22 -22.27
N ILE A 286 -20.72 4.07 -22.75
CA ILE A 286 -20.44 4.00 -24.20
C ILE A 286 -21.17 2.84 -24.83
N LEU A 287 -21.19 1.65 -24.18
CA LEU A 287 -21.91 0.47 -24.66
C LEU A 287 -23.42 0.74 -24.77
N CYS A 288 -24.04 1.31 -23.75
CA CYS A 288 -25.46 1.68 -23.77
C CYS A 288 -25.80 2.64 -24.92
N VAL A 289 -25.00 3.70 -25.09
CA VAL A 289 -25.16 4.66 -26.19
C VAL A 289 -25.00 3.99 -27.56
N SER A 290 -24.00 3.12 -27.69
CA SER A 290 -23.76 2.34 -28.93
C SER A 290 -24.94 1.41 -29.28
N ILE A 291 -25.53 0.76 -28.28
CA ILE A 291 -26.71 -0.09 -28.48
C ILE A 291 -27.91 0.73 -28.94
N VAL A 292 -28.14 1.92 -28.37
CA VAL A 292 -29.26 2.80 -28.78
C VAL A 292 -29.06 3.27 -30.23
N ILE A 293 -27.88 3.77 -30.57
CA ILE A 293 -27.54 4.21 -31.94
C ILE A 293 -27.66 3.02 -32.91
N GLY A 294 -27.10 1.87 -32.55
CA GLY A 294 -27.18 0.66 -33.34
C GLY A 294 -28.61 0.20 -33.56
N GLY A 295 -29.45 0.27 -32.54
CA GLY A 295 -30.88 -0.04 -32.62
C GLY A 295 -31.63 0.87 -33.62
N ILE A 296 -31.36 2.17 -33.61
CA ILE A 296 -31.93 3.13 -34.57
C ILE A 296 -31.48 2.78 -36.00
N LEU A 297 -30.19 2.52 -36.19
CA LEU A 297 -29.63 2.12 -37.49
C LEU A 297 -30.23 0.81 -38.02
N ILE A 298 -30.40 -0.18 -37.15
CA ILE A 298 -31.04 -1.45 -37.51
C ILE A 298 -32.48 -1.22 -37.97
N LEU A 299 -33.24 -0.43 -37.22
CA LEU A 299 -34.62 -0.07 -37.61
C LEU A 299 -34.66 0.66 -38.95
N TYR A 300 -33.74 1.55 -39.21
CA TYR A 300 -33.59 2.20 -40.50
C TYR A 300 -33.31 1.20 -41.63
N ILE A 301 -32.35 0.31 -41.46
CA ILE A 301 -31.97 -0.72 -42.46
C ILE A 301 -33.15 -1.67 -42.73
N ILE A 302 -33.84 -2.10 -41.67
CA ILE A 302 -35.02 -2.97 -41.84
C ILE A 302 -36.09 -2.27 -42.69
N ARG A 303 -36.38 -0.98 -42.44
CA ARG A 303 -37.35 -0.20 -43.17
C ARG A 303 -36.92 0.14 -44.60
N ALA A 304 -35.66 0.49 -44.80
CA ALA A 304 -35.17 0.96 -46.09
C ALA A 304 -34.78 -0.17 -47.05
N ILE A 305 -34.36 -1.32 -46.53
CA ILE A 305 -33.83 -2.42 -47.35
C ILE A 305 -34.64 -3.72 -47.16
N THR A 306 -34.78 -4.20 -45.93
CA THR A 306 -35.33 -5.54 -45.68
C THR A 306 -36.81 -5.63 -46.04
N LYS A 307 -37.62 -4.62 -45.73
CA LYS A 307 -39.06 -4.63 -46.04
C LYS A 307 -39.35 -4.58 -47.56
N PRO A 308 -38.76 -3.64 -48.36
CA PRO A 308 -38.94 -3.62 -49.81
C PRO A 308 -38.48 -4.91 -50.49
N LEU A 309 -37.26 -5.42 -50.11
CA LEU A 309 -36.74 -6.65 -50.64
C LEU A 309 -37.67 -7.86 -50.40
N ARG A 310 -38.23 -7.96 -49.18
CA ARG A 310 -39.17 -9.00 -48.83
C ARG A 310 -40.48 -8.91 -49.63
N LYS A 311 -40.95 -7.68 -49.90
CA LYS A 311 -42.12 -7.46 -50.73
C LYS A 311 -41.85 -7.89 -52.18
N LEU A 312 -40.72 -7.53 -52.75
CA LEU A 312 -40.29 -7.99 -54.09
C LEU A 312 -40.24 -9.49 -54.21
N VAL A 313 -39.56 -10.16 -53.26
CA VAL A 313 -39.43 -11.64 -53.27
C VAL A 313 -40.81 -12.32 -53.15
N SER A 314 -41.71 -11.78 -52.27
CA SER A 314 -43.07 -12.38 -52.10
C SER A 314 -43.94 -12.19 -53.34
N THR A 315 -43.87 -11.01 -54.00
CA THR A 315 -44.66 -10.73 -55.23
C THR A 315 -44.11 -11.54 -56.39
N SER A 316 -42.76 -11.62 -56.56
CA SER A 316 -42.11 -12.47 -57.56
C SER A 316 -42.51 -13.95 -57.39
N ALA A 317 -42.57 -14.45 -56.15
CA ALA A 317 -43.03 -15.82 -55.90
C ALA A 317 -44.49 -16.06 -56.30
N LYS A 318 -45.41 -15.11 -56.07
CA LYS A 318 -46.80 -15.19 -56.48
C LYS A 318 -46.92 -15.16 -58.00
N ILE A 319 -46.25 -14.25 -58.69
CA ILE A 319 -46.19 -14.18 -60.14
C ILE A 319 -45.70 -15.53 -60.72
N SER A 320 -44.64 -16.08 -60.17
CA SER A 320 -44.08 -17.36 -60.56
C SER A 320 -45.07 -18.56 -60.32
N SER A 321 -46.01 -18.42 -59.40
CA SER A 321 -47.07 -19.42 -59.15
C SER A 321 -48.29 -19.22 -60.02
N GLY A 322 -48.29 -18.27 -60.97
CA GLY A 322 -49.35 -18.05 -61.93
C GLY A 322 -50.35 -16.93 -61.53
N ASP A 323 -50.14 -16.26 -60.44
CA ASP A 323 -50.95 -15.08 -60.06
C ASP A 323 -50.38 -13.81 -60.68
N LEU A 324 -50.93 -13.47 -61.85
CA LEU A 324 -50.53 -12.26 -62.62
C LEU A 324 -51.37 -10.99 -62.22
N THR A 325 -52.19 -11.07 -61.19
CA THR A 325 -53.03 -9.96 -60.73
C THR A 325 -52.28 -9.06 -59.71
N GLU A 326 -51.12 -9.46 -59.23
CA GLU A 326 -50.34 -8.77 -58.25
C GLU A 326 -49.54 -7.62 -58.88
N VAL A 327 -49.65 -6.40 -58.29
CA VAL A 327 -48.91 -5.23 -58.70
C VAL A 327 -47.74 -5.00 -57.73
N ILE A 328 -46.53 -4.74 -58.25
CA ILE A 328 -45.38 -4.38 -57.43
C ILE A 328 -45.52 -2.91 -57.06
N ASP A 329 -46.17 -2.63 -55.91
CA ASP A 329 -46.34 -1.31 -55.38
C ASP A 329 -45.22 -0.99 -54.37
N ILE A 330 -44.06 -0.51 -54.83
CA ILE A 330 -42.94 -0.10 -54.01
C ILE A 330 -42.70 1.38 -54.26
N HIS A 331 -43.18 2.24 -53.37
CA HIS A 331 -42.93 3.67 -53.39
C HIS A 331 -41.58 3.99 -52.74
N SER A 332 -40.47 3.80 -53.47
CA SER A 332 -39.12 4.15 -53.03
C SER A 332 -38.40 4.92 -54.11
N LYS A 333 -37.60 5.94 -53.73
CA LYS A 333 -36.80 6.74 -54.68
C LYS A 333 -35.40 6.11 -54.98
N ASN A 334 -35.15 4.88 -54.50
CA ASN A 334 -33.91 4.15 -54.72
C ASN A 334 -34.08 3.02 -55.72
N GLU A 335 -33.07 2.16 -55.86
CA GLU A 335 -33.04 1.01 -56.79
C GLU A 335 -34.25 0.07 -56.63
N PHE A 336 -34.83 -0.01 -55.44
CA PHE A 336 -36.05 -0.82 -55.18
C PHE A 336 -37.30 -0.23 -55.82
N GLY A 337 -37.37 1.13 -55.99
CA GLY A 337 -38.43 1.76 -56.73
C GLY A 337 -38.33 1.53 -58.22
N GLN A 338 -37.09 1.60 -58.81
CA GLN A 338 -36.84 1.32 -60.21
C GLN A 338 -37.14 -0.17 -60.60
N LEU A 339 -36.95 -1.09 -59.66
CA LEU A 339 -37.30 -2.51 -59.85
C LEU A 339 -38.79 -2.78 -59.75
N GLY A 340 -39.59 -1.85 -59.21
CA GLY A 340 -41.03 -1.94 -59.05
C GLY A 340 -41.81 -1.32 -60.20
N GLU A 341 -41.20 -0.51 -61.03
CA GLU A 341 -41.73 0.04 -62.30
C GLU A 341 -41.57 -0.99 -63.43
#